data_026ca6e01d39cb7c5e58d403c8df16e8
#
_entry.id   026ca6e01d39cb7c5e58d403c8df16e8
#
_cell.length_a   1.000
_cell.length_b   1.000
_cell.length_c   1.000
_cell.angle_alpha   90.00
_cell.angle_beta   90.00
_cell.angle_gamma   90.00
#
_symmetry.space_group_name_H-M   'P 1'
#
loop_
_entity.id
_entity.type
_entity.pdbx_description
1 polymer ?
#
loop_
_entity_poly.entity_id
_entity_poly.type
_entity_poly.pdbx_seq_one_letter_code
_entity_poly.pdbx_strand_id
1 'polypeptide(L)'
;MSAMEMINVNPAERRTVIDIARELGAIFGERANAAKDEDKFVADNFSLLNTSGLVEAGVPPELGGGGASVDELAAMLRTLAYHCGSTALAFSMHTHQVAIPAWRWTHQKAAAPVLEPLLKRVAKERIILLSSGGSDWIGGSGKAEKVDGGYRITARKVFSSGAPAGDLLMTGAVLESEGEPPMVLHFGIPMSSPHVKVLDTWRTLGMRGTGSHDVQIDGHVVPEAAVPARRKAGEWHPLFHIIATIAFPLVYSVYLGVAESARDIAIGLAKKKQPNQHTIGLAGQMDMELAGARLAVESMLAAVRLNAPSPATINQVMIGRQLAARHAIAAVELAMEVAGGAGFYRAAGLERRFRDIQAARYHPLQSGPQAEYAGAMALGLPVDRIF
;
A
#
# COMPACT_ATOMS: atom_id res chain seq x y z
N MET A 1 -18.06 33.19 -33.74
CA MET A 1 -18.56 33.23 -32.37
C MET A 1 -19.28 31.93 -32.15
N SER A 2 -18.64 30.98 -31.50
CA SER A 2 -19.30 29.75 -31.04
C SER A 2 -18.87 29.58 -29.59
N ALA A 3 -19.80 29.72 -28.68
CA ALA A 3 -19.63 29.47 -27.27
C ALA A 3 -19.40 27.97 -27.10
N MET A 4 -18.29 27.61 -26.51
CA MET A 4 -18.07 26.27 -25.98
C MET A 4 -19.14 26.04 -24.92
N GLU A 5 -20.15 25.22 -25.23
CA GLU A 5 -21.04 24.64 -24.26
C GLU A 5 -20.22 23.92 -23.22
N MET A 6 -20.15 24.50 -22.03
CA MET A 6 -19.70 23.76 -20.82
C MET A 6 -20.75 22.67 -20.60
N ILE A 7 -20.38 21.42 -20.89
CA ILE A 7 -21.18 20.25 -20.56
C ILE A 7 -21.28 20.23 -19.03
N ASN A 8 -22.40 20.66 -18.53
CA ASN A 8 -22.78 20.58 -17.12
C ASN A 8 -23.14 19.11 -16.83
N VAL A 9 -22.12 18.28 -16.53
CA VAL A 9 -22.34 16.90 -16.13
C VAL A 9 -23.03 16.94 -14.79
N ASN A 10 -24.25 16.38 -14.73
CA ASN A 10 -25.04 16.24 -13.52
C ASN A 10 -24.16 15.55 -12.43
N PRO A 11 -24.03 16.11 -11.22
CA PRO A 11 -23.23 15.49 -10.13
C PRO A 11 -23.65 14.05 -9.79
N ALA A 12 -24.89 13.65 -10.12
CA ALA A 12 -25.40 12.29 -9.93
C ALA A 12 -24.86 11.26 -10.94
N GLU A 13 -24.15 11.68 -12.01
CA GLU A 13 -23.60 10.78 -13.05
C GLU A 13 -22.08 10.58 -12.94
N ARG A 14 -21.42 11.20 -11.95
CA ARG A 14 -19.98 11.06 -11.79
C ARG A 14 -19.66 9.71 -11.14
N ARG A 15 -19.13 8.75 -11.93
CA ARG A 15 -18.67 7.45 -11.44
C ARG A 15 -17.69 7.64 -10.29
N THR A 16 -17.95 6.97 -9.15
CA THR A 16 -17.06 7.02 -8.01
C THR A 16 -15.81 6.15 -8.24
N VAL A 17 -14.73 6.39 -7.50
CA VAL A 17 -13.54 5.53 -7.53
C VAL A 17 -13.87 4.07 -7.17
N ILE A 18 -14.91 3.86 -6.36
CA ILE A 18 -15.40 2.52 -5.96
C ILE A 18 -16.11 1.84 -7.13
N ASP A 19 -16.91 2.56 -7.92
CA ASP A 19 -17.59 2.00 -9.09
C ASP A 19 -16.56 1.58 -10.17
N ILE A 20 -15.59 2.44 -10.43
CA ILE A 20 -14.48 2.12 -11.33
C ILE A 20 -13.71 0.89 -10.82
N ALA A 21 -13.40 0.84 -9.51
CA ALA A 21 -12.71 -0.29 -8.91
C ALA A 21 -13.50 -1.61 -9.00
N ARG A 22 -14.84 -1.55 -8.92
CA ARG A 22 -15.72 -2.74 -9.06
C ARG A 22 -15.69 -3.28 -10.48
N GLU A 23 -15.78 -2.41 -11.49
CA GLU A 23 -15.73 -2.80 -12.89
C GLU A 23 -14.36 -3.39 -13.27
N LEU A 24 -13.28 -2.70 -12.93
CA LEU A 24 -11.93 -3.20 -13.18
C LEU A 24 -11.63 -4.46 -12.39
N GLY A 25 -12.12 -4.53 -11.15
CA GLY A 25 -11.96 -5.68 -10.28
C GLY A 25 -12.47 -6.97 -10.91
N ALA A 26 -13.65 -6.94 -11.53
CA ALA A 26 -14.20 -8.10 -12.23
C ALA A 26 -13.23 -8.63 -13.30
N ILE A 27 -12.68 -7.74 -14.14
CA ILE A 27 -11.68 -8.08 -15.16
C ILE A 27 -10.40 -8.64 -14.53
N PHE A 28 -9.92 -8.03 -13.45
CA PHE A 28 -8.72 -8.48 -12.74
C PHE A 28 -8.90 -9.85 -12.09
N GLY A 29 -10.09 -10.13 -11.57
CA GLY A 29 -10.46 -11.43 -11.02
C GLY A 29 -10.44 -12.53 -12.07
N GLU A 30 -11.01 -12.30 -13.24
CA GLU A 30 -10.99 -13.23 -14.38
C GLU A 30 -9.55 -13.51 -14.81
N ARG A 31 -8.72 -12.49 -15.01
CA ARG A 31 -7.30 -12.64 -15.36
C ARG A 31 -6.52 -13.42 -14.32
N ALA A 32 -6.74 -13.13 -13.02
CA ALA A 32 -6.08 -13.82 -11.94
C ALA A 32 -6.49 -15.30 -11.83
N ASN A 33 -7.74 -15.65 -12.17
CA ASN A 33 -8.20 -17.04 -12.21
C ASN A 33 -7.69 -17.80 -13.44
N ALA A 34 -7.47 -17.12 -14.55
CA ALA A 34 -6.96 -17.70 -15.81
C ALA A 34 -5.42 -17.77 -15.86
N ALA A 35 -4.71 -17.17 -14.90
CA ALA A 35 -3.25 -17.08 -14.91
C ALA A 35 -2.59 -18.47 -14.84
N LYS A 36 -1.78 -18.79 -15.84
CA LYS A 36 -0.97 -20.03 -15.87
C LYS A 36 0.31 -19.89 -15.06
N ASP A 37 0.88 -18.69 -15.06
CA ASP A 37 2.06 -18.30 -14.28
C ASP A 37 1.68 -17.21 -13.29
N GLU A 38 1.55 -17.59 -12.04
CA GLU A 38 1.18 -16.67 -10.96
C GLU A 38 2.35 -15.77 -10.51
N ASP A 39 3.59 -16.10 -10.87
CA ASP A 39 4.77 -15.27 -10.57
C ASP A 39 4.92 -14.10 -11.55
N LYS A 40 4.17 -14.15 -12.67
CA LYS A 40 4.18 -13.06 -13.62
C LYS A 40 3.49 -11.83 -13.06
N PHE A 41 4.15 -10.68 -13.19
CA PHE A 41 3.57 -9.39 -12.80
C PHE A 41 2.26 -9.10 -13.54
N VAL A 42 1.32 -8.47 -12.86
CA VAL A 42 -0.03 -8.11 -13.36
C VAL A 42 -0.01 -6.87 -14.28
N ALA A 43 0.88 -6.84 -15.27
CA ALA A 43 1.13 -5.68 -16.13
C ALA A 43 -0.13 -5.16 -16.85
N ASP A 44 -0.97 -6.08 -17.39
CA ASP A 44 -2.19 -5.71 -18.10
C ASP A 44 -3.22 -5.01 -17.20
N ASN A 45 -3.20 -5.32 -15.88
CA ASN A 45 -4.06 -4.65 -14.92
C ASN A 45 -3.56 -3.23 -14.65
N PHE A 46 -2.24 -3.03 -14.56
CA PHE A 46 -1.64 -1.69 -14.43
C PHE A 46 -1.90 -0.81 -15.65
N SER A 47 -1.91 -1.38 -16.85
CA SER A 47 -2.30 -0.64 -18.07
C SER A 47 -3.74 -0.11 -18.01
N LEU A 48 -4.68 -0.90 -17.46
CA LEU A 48 -6.06 -0.45 -17.25
C LEU A 48 -6.16 0.56 -16.11
N LEU A 49 -5.45 0.37 -15.00
CA LEU A 49 -5.42 1.35 -13.90
C LEU A 49 -4.93 2.72 -14.38
N ASN A 50 -3.90 2.76 -15.24
CA ASN A 50 -3.34 3.99 -15.76
C ASN A 50 -4.35 4.82 -16.59
N THR A 51 -5.28 4.16 -17.29
CA THR A 51 -6.29 4.83 -18.13
C THR A 51 -7.64 5.04 -17.43
N SER A 52 -7.80 4.59 -16.18
CA SER A 52 -9.10 4.55 -15.50
C SER A 52 -9.47 5.80 -14.69
N GLY A 53 -8.50 6.69 -14.42
CA GLY A 53 -8.67 7.79 -13.47
C GLY A 53 -8.31 7.44 -12.01
N LEU A 54 -7.92 6.18 -11.73
CA LEU A 54 -7.57 5.77 -10.37
C LEU A 54 -6.15 6.18 -9.97
N VAL A 55 -5.24 6.40 -10.92
CA VAL A 55 -3.87 6.85 -10.64
C VAL A 55 -3.86 8.23 -10.00
N GLU A 56 -4.61 9.16 -10.54
CA GLU A 56 -4.73 10.53 -10.04
C GLU A 56 -5.84 10.72 -8.99
N ALA A 57 -6.52 9.65 -8.57
CA ALA A 57 -7.69 9.73 -7.70
C ALA A 57 -7.44 10.48 -6.38
N GLY A 58 -6.29 10.25 -5.73
CA GLY A 58 -5.95 10.89 -4.47
C GLY A 58 -5.29 12.27 -4.59
N VAL A 59 -5.03 12.75 -5.79
CA VAL A 59 -4.49 14.11 -6.00
C VAL A 59 -5.60 15.14 -5.79
N PRO A 60 -5.34 16.27 -5.09
CA PRO A 60 -6.33 17.34 -4.91
C PRO A 60 -6.89 17.85 -6.24
N PRO A 61 -8.20 18.20 -6.31
CA PRO A 61 -8.82 18.71 -7.53
C PRO A 61 -8.15 19.97 -8.07
N GLU A 62 -7.67 20.84 -7.18
CA GLU A 62 -6.96 22.07 -7.52
C GLU A 62 -5.64 21.80 -8.28
N LEU A 63 -5.11 20.58 -8.15
CA LEU A 63 -3.91 20.13 -8.85
C LEU A 63 -4.21 19.18 -10.03
N GLY A 64 -5.50 19.06 -10.39
CA GLY A 64 -5.95 18.29 -11.54
C GLY A 64 -6.30 16.84 -11.26
N GLY A 65 -6.43 16.43 -9.99
CA GLY A 65 -6.78 15.08 -9.58
C GLY A 65 -8.24 14.84 -9.23
N GLY A 66 -8.53 13.65 -8.72
CA GLY A 66 -9.89 13.23 -8.34
C GLY A 66 -10.37 13.72 -6.98
N GLY A 67 -9.46 14.08 -6.06
CA GLY A 67 -9.79 14.54 -4.72
C GLY A 67 -10.34 13.47 -3.79
N ALA A 68 -10.13 12.19 -4.10
CA ALA A 68 -10.61 11.09 -3.28
C ALA A 68 -9.97 11.12 -1.89
N SER A 69 -10.79 11.02 -0.86
CA SER A 69 -10.37 10.91 0.53
C SER A 69 -9.66 9.58 0.81
N VAL A 70 -8.94 9.50 1.93
CA VAL A 70 -8.29 8.23 2.34
C VAL A 70 -9.32 7.12 2.54
N ASP A 71 -10.52 7.44 3.02
CA ASP A 71 -11.63 6.49 3.15
C ASP A 71 -12.08 5.92 1.79
N GLU A 72 -12.25 6.77 0.78
CA GLU A 72 -12.60 6.36 -0.58
C GLU A 72 -11.48 5.56 -1.24
N LEU A 73 -10.22 5.96 -1.05
CA LEU A 73 -9.06 5.23 -1.53
C LEU A 73 -8.92 3.85 -0.85
N ALA A 74 -9.20 3.76 0.44
CA ALA A 74 -9.24 2.50 1.18
C ALA A 74 -10.35 1.56 0.67
N ALA A 75 -11.56 2.09 0.44
CA ALA A 75 -12.66 1.34 -0.13
C ALA A 75 -12.39 0.88 -1.57
N MET A 76 -11.76 1.72 -2.39
CA MET A 76 -11.28 1.40 -3.74
C MET A 76 -10.31 0.21 -3.70
N LEU A 77 -9.27 0.29 -2.87
CA LEU A 77 -8.26 -0.78 -2.74
C LEU A 77 -8.87 -2.08 -2.23
N ARG A 78 -9.77 -2.02 -1.23
CA ARG A 78 -10.51 -3.17 -0.71
C ARG A 78 -11.35 -3.83 -1.81
N THR A 79 -12.02 -3.03 -2.64
CA THR A 79 -12.81 -3.52 -3.77
C THR A 79 -11.94 -4.21 -4.82
N LEU A 80 -10.83 -3.62 -5.22
CA LEU A 80 -9.86 -4.25 -6.13
C LEU A 80 -9.31 -5.56 -5.56
N ALA A 81 -8.97 -5.57 -4.26
CA ALA A 81 -8.38 -6.71 -3.57
C ALA A 81 -9.33 -7.91 -3.43
N TYR A 82 -10.62 -7.66 -3.32
CA TYR A 82 -11.65 -8.70 -3.33
C TYR A 82 -11.52 -9.59 -4.58
N HIS A 83 -11.12 -9.01 -5.69
CA HIS A 83 -10.95 -9.70 -6.97
C HIS A 83 -9.51 -10.15 -7.22
N CYS A 84 -8.52 -9.28 -6.99
CA CYS A 84 -7.10 -9.55 -7.21
C CYS A 84 -6.22 -8.87 -6.16
N GLY A 85 -5.81 -9.62 -5.12
CA GLY A 85 -4.96 -9.11 -4.04
C GLY A 85 -3.62 -8.56 -4.54
N SER A 86 -2.98 -9.23 -5.50
CA SER A 86 -1.69 -8.77 -6.05
C SER A 86 -1.79 -7.41 -6.73
N THR A 87 -2.82 -7.19 -7.56
CA THR A 87 -3.03 -5.88 -8.21
C THR A 87 -3.25 -4.79 -7.18
N ALA A 88 -4.15 -5.04 -6.23
CA ALA A 88 -4.50 -4.06 -5.21
C ALA A 88 -3.32 -3.73 -4.28
N LEU A 89 -2.53 -4.73 -3.87
CA LEU A 89 -1.36 -4.53 -3.03
C LEU A 89 -0.28 -3.71 -3.75
N ALA A 90 0.05 -4.07 -4.99
CA ALA A 90 1.04 -3.31 -5.75
C ALA A 90 0.57 -1.87 -6.01
N PHE A 91 -0.72 -1.67 -6.31
CA PHE A 91 -1.31 -0.34 -6.52
C PHE A 91 -1.44 0.46 -5.23
N SER A 92 -1.58 -0.18 -4.06
CA SER A 92 -1.62 0.51 -2.77
C SER A 92 -0.31 1.26 -2.46
N MET A 93 0.82 0.82 -3.04
CA MET A 93 2.10 1.52 -2.91
C MET A 93 2.05 2.88 -3.62
N HIS A 94 1.52 2.93 -4.83
CA HIS A 94 1.24 4.19 -5.52
C HIS A 94 0.24 5.04 -4.73
N THR A 95 -0.86 4.44 -4.31
CA THR A 95 -1.97 5.16 -3.64
C THR A 95 -1.50 5.91 -2.39
N HIS A 96 -0.70 5.27 -1.51
CA HIS A 96 -0.20 5.97 -0.33
C HIS A 96 0.89 6.99 -0.66
N GLN A 97 1.72 6.76 -1.69
CA GLN A 97 2.72 7.73 -2.15
C GLN A 97 2.08 8.99 -2.76
N VAL A 98 0.82 8.92 -3.18
CA VAL A 98 0.01 10.08 -3.58
C VAL A 98 -0.72 10.69 -2.38
N ALA A 99 -1.38 9.86 -1.55
CA ALA A 99 -2.21 10.33 -0.44
C ALA A 99 -1.40 11.09 0.64
N ILE A 100 -0.17 10.66 0.95
CA ILE A 100 0.69 11.32 1.93
C ILE A 100 1.06 12.76 1.50
N PRO A 101 1.64 13.01 0.32
CA PRO A 101 1.91 14.38 -0.13
C PRO A 101 0.63 15.20 -0.35
N ALA A 102 -0.48 14.60 -0.79
CA ALA A 102 -1.76 15.28 -0.91
C ALA A 102 -2.27 15.79 0.45
N TRP A 103 -2.24 14.93 1.48
CA TRP A 103 -2.58 15.31 2.85
C TRP A 103 -1.66 16.44 3.37
N ARG A 104 -0.35 16.34 3.15
CA ARG A 104 0.62 17.36 3.57
C ARG A 104 0.41 18.67 2.82
N TRP A 105 0.11 18.63 1.52
CA TRP A 105 -0.22 19.81 0.71
C TRP A 105 -1.44 20.55 1.27
N THR A 106 -2.45 19.81 1.68
CA THR A 106 -3.69 20.37 2.25
C THR A 106 -3.46 20.94 3.66
N HIS A 107 -2.78 20.22 4.54
CA HIS A 107 -2.70 20.51 5.97
C HIS A 107 -1.39 21.18 6.41
N GLN A 108 -0.30 21.09 5.63
CA GLN A 108 1.01 21.66 5.94
C GLN A 108 1.40 22.70 4.88
N LYS A 109 0.89 23.92 4.98
CA LYS A 109 1.06 24.97 3.96
C LYS A 109 2.52 25.25 3.59
N ALA A 110 3.47 25.15 4.54
CA ALA A 110 4.90 25.31 4.28
C ALA A 110 5.48 24.23 3.37
N ALA A 111 4.88 23.02 3.35
CA ALA A 111 5.32 21.91 2.50
C ALA A 111 4.69 21.97 1.08
N ALA A 112 3.62 22.73 0.89
CA ALA A 112 2.85 22.75 -0.34
C ALA A 112 3.69 23.06 -1.60
N PRO A 113 4.58 24.08 -1.62
CA PRO A 113 5.36 24.41 -2.82
C PRO A 113 6.29 23.28 -3.28
N VAL A 114 6.80 22.48 -2.34
CA VAL A 114 7.70 21.35 -2.63
C VAL A 114 6.95 20.12 -3.14
N LEU A 115 5.71 19.93 -2.69
CA LEU A 115 4.89 18.74 -3.00
C LEU A 115 4.05 18.92 -4.26
N GLU A 116 3.67 20.15 -4.58
CA GLU A 116 2.79 20.48 -5.70
C GLU A 116 3.31 20.00 -7.07
N PRO A 117 4.60 20.15 -7.42
CA PRO A 117 5.11 19.66 -8.70
C PRO A 117 4.93 18.15 -8.89
N LEU A 118 5.17 17.35 -7.84
CA LEU A 118 4.97 15.90 -7.88
C LEU A 118 3.49 15.55 -8.08
N LEU A 119 2.60 16.17 -7.32
CA LEU A 119 1.16 15.91 -7.40
C LEU A 119 0.57 16.30 -8.76
N LYS A 120 0.96 17.47 -9.31
CA LYS A 120 0.58 17.89 -10.66
C LYS A 120 1.11 16.93 -11.73
N ARG A 121 2.33 16.42 -11.53
CA ARG A 121 2.90 15.44 -12.45
C ARG A 121 2.14 14.12 -12.43
N VAL A 122 1.75 13.63 -11.25
CA VAL A 122 0.88 12.45 -11.13
C VAL A 122 -0.44 12.67 -11.87
N ALA A 123 -1.10 13.82 -11.66
CA ALA A 123 -2.39 14.11 -12.29
C ALA A 123 -2.29 14.23 -13.82
N LYS A 124 -1.24 14.89 -14.33
CA LYS A 124 -1.10 15.17 -15.76
C LYS A 124 -0.52 14.00 -16.57
N GLU A 125 0.54 13.37 -16.01
CA GLU A 125 1.33 12.35 -16.71
C GLU A 125 0.91 10.93 -16.32
N ARG A 126 0.11 10.76 -15.25
CA ARG A 126 -0.32 9.48 -14.68
C ARG A 126 0.84 8.57 -14.32
N ILE A 127 1.92 9.17 -13.81
CA ILE A 127 3.10 8.40 -13.37
C ILE A 127 2.76 7.52 -12.18
N ILE A 128 3.26 6.30 -12.21
CA ILE A 128 3.14 5.33 -11.12
C ILE A 128 4.29 5.51 -10.16
N LEU A 129 3.96 5.88 -8.92
CA LEU A 129 4.92 6.01 -7.83
C LEU A 129 5.14 4.64 -7.17
N LEU A 130 6.39 4.27 -6.96
CA LEU A 130 6.79 3.10 -6.19
C LEU A 130 7.25 3.52 -4.80
N SER A 131 7.22 2.57 -3.86
CA SER A 131 7.76 2.71 -2.52
C SER A 131 8.81 1.64 -2.29
N SER A 132 9.96 1.98 -1.76
CA SER A 132 10.91 0.98 -1.27
C SER A 132 10.39 0.35 0.03
N GLY A 133 10.74 -0.91 0.23
CA GLY A 133 10.18 -1.74 1.30
C GLY A 133 10.58 -1.32 2.72
N GLY A 134 10.22 -2.19 3.66
CA GLY A 134 10.38 -1.94 5.09
C GLY A 134 11.80 -1.72 5.59
N SER A 135 12.82 -2.11 4.82
CA SER A 135 14.22 -1.84 5.13
C SER A 135 14.59 -0.35 5.14
N ASP A 136 13.77 0.50 4.50
CA ASP A 136 13.98 1.94 4.44
C ASP A 136 13.30 2.70 5.58
N TRP A 137 12.60 1.99 6.46
CA TRP A 137 11.73 2.60 7.46
C TRP A 137 12.50 3.52 8.43
N ILE A 138 13.29 3.02 9.35
CA ILE A 138 13.97 3.83 10.38
C ILE A 138 15.46 4.01 10.08
N GLY A 139 16.18 2.91 9.90
CA GLY A 139 17.61 2.96 9.63
C GLY A 139 17.96 3.54 8.26
N GLY A 140 17.06 3.42 7.30
CA GLY A 140 17.38 3.63 5.90
C GLY A 140 18.19 2.46 5.34
N SER A 141 18.39 2.44 4.02
CA SER A 141 19.24 1.45 3.35
C SER A 141 19.94 2.05 2.13
N GLY A 142 21.06 1.45 1.72
CA GLY A 142 21.90 1.97 0.64
C GLY A 142 22.76 3.14 1.07
N LYS A 143 23.67 3.55 0.19
CA LYS A 143 24.68 4.58 0.43
C LYS A 143 24.45 5.79 -0.46
N ALA A 144 24.56 6.97 0.13
CA ALA A 144 24.66 8.25 -0.57
C ALA A 144 26.07 8.82 -0.36
N GLU A 145 26.71 9.24 -1.42
CA GLU A 145 28.01 9.89 -1.38
C GLU A 145 27.88 11.30 -1.93
N LYS A 146 28.40 12.30 -1.21
CA LYS A 146 28.42 13.70 -1.71
C LYS A 146 29.29 13.76 -2.95
N VAL A 147 28.75 14.32 -4.03
CA VAL A 147 29.48 14.63 -5.27
C VAL A 147 29.19 16.07 -5.69
N ASP A 148 29.86 16.55 -6.71
CA ASP A 148 29.56 17.88 -7.24
C ASP A 148 28.11 17.98 -7.71
N GLY A 149 27.39 18.98 -7.20
CA GLY A 149 25.98 19.26 -7.50
C GLY A 149 24.93 18.29 -6.87
N GLY A 150 25.34 17.28 -6.07
CA GLY A 150 24.35 16.36 -5.51
C GLY A 150 24.89 15.17 -4.75
N TYR A 151 24.23 14.03 -4.91
CA TYR A 151 24.54 12.79 -4.21
C TYR A 151 24.53 11.60 -5.17
N ARG A 152 25.62 10.81 -5.18
CA ARG A 152 25.68 9.54 -5.89
C ARG A 152 25.06 8.48 -5.01
N ILE A 153 24.08 7.72 -5.55
CA ILE A 153 23.31 6.73 -4.83
C ILE A 153 23.68 5.33 -5.31
N THR A 154 24.04 4.45 -4.37
CA THR A 154 24.23 3.03 -4.60
C THR A 154 23.41 2.26 -3.58
N ALA A 155 22.45 1.45 -4.05
CA ALA A 155 21.53 0.73 -3.17
C ALA A 155 20.90 -0.48 -3.86
N ARG A 156 20.51 -1.46 -3.06
CA ARG A 156 19.57 -2.51 -3.45
C ARG A 156 18.32 -2.35 -2.62
N LYS A 157 17.20 -2.03 -3.26
CA LYS A 157 15.89 -1.79 -2.64
C LYS A 157 15.05 -3.04 -2.79
N VAL A 158 14.71 -3.67 -1.67
CA VAL A 158 13.91 -4.90 -1.64
C VAL A 158 12.42 -4.58 -1.50
N PHE A 159 11.56 -5.53 -1.88
CA PHE A 159 10.10 -5.38 -1.80
C PHE A 159 9.56 -4.14 -2.54
N SER A 160 10.12 -3.80 -3.71
CA SER A 160 9.64 -2.68 -4.53
C SER A 160 8.39 -3.08 -5.32
N SER A 161 7.24 -3.16 -4.63
CA SER A 161 5.98 -3.64 -5.22
C SER A 161 5.56 -2.80 -6.43
N GLY A 162 5.21 -3.48 -7.53
CA GLY A 162 4.88 -2.82 -8.79
C GLY A 162 6.10 -2.38 -9.61
N ALA A 163 7.33 -2.80 -9.24
CA ALA A 163 8.56 -2.37 -9.91
C ALA A 163 8.53 -2.44 -11.45
N PRO A 164 7.92 -3.47 -12.10
CA PRO A 164 7.87 -3.52 -13.56
C PRO A 164 6.98 -2.47 -14.24
N ALA A 165 6.10 -1.79 -13.48
CA ALA A 165 5.20 -0.76 -14.03
C ALA A 165 5.44 0.63 -13.42
N GLY A 166 6.44 0.79 -12.57
CA GLY A 166 6.71 2.06 -11.89
C GLY A 166 7.47 3.05 -12.75
N ASP A 167 7.16 4.33 -12.59
CA ASP A 167 7.86 5.44 -13.25
C ASP A 167 8.87 6.12 -12.32
N LEU A 168 8.54 6.22 -11.02
CA LEU A 168 9.37 6.92 -10.03
C LEU A 168 9.43 6.12 -8.73
N LEU A 169 10.63 5.74 -8.31
CA LEU A 169 10.87 5.08 -7.02
C LEU A 169 11.08 6.14 -5.94
N MET A 170 10.12 6.27 -5.03
CA MET A 170 10.23 7.10 -3.83
C MET A 170 11.00 6.33 -2.76
N THR A 171 12.19 6.78 -2.42
CA THR A 171 13.13 6.03 -1.59
C THR A 171 14.05 6.96 -0.77
N GLY A 172 15.06 6.38 -0.13
CA GLY A 172 16.11 7.14 0.55
C GLY A 172 17.43 6.39 0.52
N ALA A 173 18.51 7.06 0.93
CA ALA A 173 19.82 6.44 1.14
C ALA A 173 20.54 7.12 2.29
N VAL A 174 21.46 6.39 2.93
CA VAL A 174 22.22 6.87 4.10
C VAL A 174 23.45 7.65 3.61
N LEU A 175 23.53 8.90 4.03
CA LEU A 175 24.72 9.74 3.92
C LEU A 175 25.49 9.68 5.22
N GLU A 176 26.73 9.20 5.15
CA GLU A 176 27.69 9.26 6.24
C GLU A 176 28.67 10.41 5.99
N SER A 177 28.88 11.26 6.99
CA SER A 177 29.85 12.36 6.96
C SER A 177 30.73 12.27 8.21
N GLU A 178 32.02 12.57 8.06
CA GLU A 178 32.95 12.52 9.18
C GLU A 178 32.54 13.50 10.29
N GLY A 179 32.43 13.01 11.52
CA GLY A 179 32.06 13.82 12.67
C GLY A 179 30.58 14.15 12.81
N GLU A 180 29.71 13.71 11.89
CA GLU A 180 28.26 13.92 11.94
C GLU A 180 27.48 12.61 12.08
N PRO A 181 26.29 12.63 12.71
CA PRO A 181 25.43 11.44 12.72
C PRO A 181 24.96 11.08 11.30
N PRO A 182 24.81 9.78 10.98
CA PRO A 182 24.32 9.35 9.67
C PRO A 182 22.94 9.96 9.36
N MET A 183 22.74 10.43 8.12
CA MET A 183 21.48 11.03 7.68
C MET A 183 20.83 10.21 6.57
N VAL A 184 19.53 9.95 6.66
CA VAL A 184 18.77 9.42 5.54
C VAL A 184 18.28 10.57 4.68
N LEU A 185 18.69 10.56 3.42
CA LEU A 185 18.19 11.49 2.38
C LEU A 185 16.97 10.85 1.72
N HIS A 186 15.89 11.61 1.53
CA HIS A 186 14.69 11.15 0.83
C HIS A 186 14.61 11.82 -0.55
N PHE A 187 14.32 11.03 -1.60
CA PHE A 187 14.28 11.49 -2.99
C PHE A 187 13.46 10.53 -3.86
N GLY A 188 13.14 10.95 -5.09
CA GLY A 188 12.60 10.11 -6.13
C GLY A 188 13.66 9.78 -7.19
N ILE A 189 13.71 8.51 -7.64
CA ILE A 189 14.59 8.08 -8.73
C ILE A 189 13.72 7.60 -9.91
N PRO A 190 13.93 8.16 -11.14
CA PRO A 190 13.25 7.65 -12.33
C PRO A 190 13.63 6.19 -12.59
N MET A 191 12.62 5.33 -12.77
CA MET A 191 12.85 3.92 -13.09
C MET A 191 13.46 3.72 -14.49
N SER A 192 13.33 4.72 -15.36
CA SER A 192 13.97 4.76 -16.69
C SER A 192 15.45 5.13 -16.66
N SER A 193 16.02 5.45 -15.48
CA SER A 193 17.45 5.78 -15.37
C SER A 193 18.32 4.58 -15.80
N PRO A 194 19.40 4.81 -16.58
CA PRO A 194 20.34 3.75 -16.96
C PRO A 194 21.09 3.15 -15.76
N HIS A 195 21.03 3.80 -14.60
CA HIS A 195 21.61 3.35 -13.33
C HIS A 195 20.62 2.53 -12.47
N VAL A 196 19.41 2.27 -12.98
CA VAL A 196 18.38 1.52 -12.26
C VAL A 196 18.07 0.23 -13.00
N LYS A 197 18.07 -0.88 -12.26
CA LYS A 197 17.73 -2.19 -12.81
C LYS A 197 16.74 -2.91 -11.89
N VAL A 198 15.62 -3.35 -12.44
CA VAL A 198 14.70 -4.28 -11.76
C VAL A 198 15.31 -5.69 -11.87
N LEU A 199 15.49 -6.35 -10.71
CA LEU A 199 16.02 -7.70 -10.65
C LEU A 199 14.86 -8.71 -10.61
N ASP A 200 15.01 -9.86 -11.28
CA ASP A 200 13.98 -10.91 -11.26
C ASP A 200 14.10 -11.78 -9.98
N THR A 201 13.73 -11.21 -8.84
CA THR A 201 13.91 -11.81 -7.50
C THR A 201 12.60 -12.23 -6.83
N TRP A 202 11.43 -11.79 -7.32
CA TRP A 202 10.18 -12.01 -6.63
C TRP A 202 9.63 -13.42 -6.85
N ARG A 203 9.88 -14.32 -5.89
CA ARG A 203 9.39 -15.69 -5.84
C ARG A 203 8.92 -15.97 -4.41
N THR A 204 7.62 -15.97 -4.16
CA THR A 204 7.05 -15.89 -2.81
C THR A 204 5.87 -16.82 -2.61
N LEU A 205 5.47 -17.01 -1.36
CA LEU A 205 4.31 -17.82 -0.96
C LEU A 205 3.01 -17.29 -1.58
N GLY A 206 2.74 -16.00 -1.41
CA GLY A 206 1.53 -15.33 -1.88
C GLY A 206 1.84 -13.93 -2.40
N MET A 207 0.82 -13.21 -2.86
CA MET A 207 0.98 -11.91 -3.53
C MET A 207 1.98 -11.97 -4.69
N ARG A 208 2.01 -13.11 -5.39
CA ARG A 208 3.03 -13.46 -6.37
C ARG A 208 3.05 -12.51 -7.56
N GLY A 209 1.87 -12.08 -8.01
CA GLY A 209 1.72 -11.14 -9.13
C GLY A 209 2.02 -9.68 -8.82
N THR A 210 2.46 -9.32 -7.61
CA THR A 210 2.78 -7.92 -7.25
C THR A 210 4.03 -7.38 -7.93
N GLY A 211 4.90 -8.27 -8.44
CA GLY A 211 6.20 -7.86 -9.00
C GLY A 211 7.04 -7.07 -8.01
N SER A 212 7.03 -7.47 -6.71
CA SER A 212 7.79 -6.79 -5.65
C SER A 212 9.28 -7.12 -5.72
N HIS A 213 9.82 -7.03 -6.92
CA HIS A 213 11.22 -7.30 -7.22
C HIS A 213 12.15 -6.34 -6.49
N ASP A 214 13.40 -6.76 -6.34
CA ASP A 214 14.46 -5.86 -5.90
C ASP A 214 14.82 -4.89 -7.02
N VAL A 215 15.10 -3.65 -6.63
CA VAL A 215 15.61 -2.61 -7.52
C VAL A 215 17.04 -2.29 -7.16
N GLN A 216 17.95 -2.55 -8.10
CA GLN A 216 19.36 -2.17 -7.99
C GLN A 216 19.54 -0.75 -8.52
N ILE A 217 20.19 0.09 -7.72
CA ILE A 217 20.61 1.45 -8.08
C ILE A 217 22.13 1.46 -8.03
N ASP A 218 22.75 1.81 -9.14
CA ASP A 218 24.22 1.77 -9.28
C ASP A 218 24.76 3.12 -9.76
N GLY A 219 25.08 3.98 -8.79
CA GLY A 219 25.70 5.27 -9.04
C GLY A 219 24.81 6.35 -9.62
N HIS A 220 23.48 6.27 -9.48
CA HIS A 220 22.58 7.35 -9.92
C HIS A 220 22.86 8.64 -9.13
N VAL A 221 23.03 9.76 -9.81
CA VAL A 221 23.24 11.05 -9.18
C VAL A 221 21.92 11.78 -8.99
N VAL A 222 21.56 12.02 -7.73
CA VAL A 222 20.41 12.84 -7.34
C VAL A 222 20.88 14.27 -7.10
N PRO A 223 20.38 15.28 -7.83
CA PRO A 223 20.71 16.68 -7.55
C PRO A 223 20.34 17.07 -6.11
N GLU A 224 21.14 17.95 -5.51
CA GLU A 224 20.85 18.39 -4.12
C GLU A 224 19.46 19.02 -3.97
N ALA A 225 19.01 19.79 -4.95
CA ALA A 225 17.69 20.39 -4.98
C ALA A 225 16.54 19.36 -5.08
N ALA A 226 16.83 18.11 -5.48
CA ALA A 226 15.86 17.02 -5.56
C ALA A 226 15.80 16.16 -4.27
N VAL A 227 16.40 16.61 -3.17
CA VAL A 227 16.35 15.98 -1.85
C VAL A 227 15.44 16.81 -0.93
N PRO A 228 14.11 16.60 -0.96
CA PRO A 228 13.15 17.44 -0.22
C PRO A 228 13.13 17.21 1.29
N ALA A 229 13.70 16.09 1.77
CA ALA A 229 13.71 15.77 3.19
C ALA A 229 14.97 15.01 3.61
N ARG A 230 15.40 15.29 4.83
CA ARG A 230 16.53 14.62 5.51
C ARG A 230 16.14 14.31 6.93
N ARG A 231 16.60 13.19 7.48
CA ARG A 231 16.41 12.79 8.87
C ARG A 231 17.60 12.01 9.38
N LYS A 232 17.80 11.97 10.68
CA LYS A 232 18.82 11.09 11.28
C LYS A 232 18.46 9.62 11.07
N ALA A 233 19.45 8.81 10.71
CA ALA A 233 19.29 7.37 10.60
C ALA A 233 19.13 6.74 11.99
N GLY A 234 18.26 5.73 12.11
CA GLY A 234 18.05 5.00 13.36
C GLY A 234 17.22 5.77 14.43
N GLU A 235 16.76 6.98 14.13
CA GLU A 235 15.88 7.74 15.02
C GLU A 235 14.46 7.83 14.45
N TRP A 236 13.46 7.79 15.36
CA TRP A 236 12.07 8.03 14.98
C TRP A 236 11.86 9.50 14.56
N HIS A 237 11.32 9.71 13.39
CA HIS A 237 11.08 11.05 12.84
C HIS A 237 9.58 11.36 12.80
N PRO A 238 9.13 12.60 13.14
CA PRO A 238 7.70 12.96 13.13
C PRO A 238 6.98 12.71 11.80
N LEU A 239 7.71 12.69 10.68
CA LEU A 239 7.15 12.33 9.36
C LEU A 239 6.52 10.92 9.36
N PHE A 240 7.04 9.99 10.18
CA PHE A 240 6.47 8.64 10.28
C PHE A 240 5.07 8.65 10.89
N HIS A 241 4.72 9.64 11.71
CA HIS A 241 3.35 9.79 12.21
C HIS A 241 2.38 10.02 11.06
N ILE A 242 2.76 10.81 10.05
CA ILE A 242 1.93 11.06 8.86
C ILE A 242 1.93 9.82 7.95
N ILE A 243 3.12 9.29 7.64
CA ILE A 243 3.28 8.16 6.71
C ILE A 243 2.48 6.96 7.19
N ALA A 244 2.69 6.53 8.43
CA ALA A 244 2.04 5.33 8.94
C ALA A 244 0.53 5.50 9.10
N THR A 245 0.07 6.67 9.58
CA THR A 245 -1.35 6.95 9.77
C THR A 245 -2.11 6.87 8.46
N ILE A 246 -1.51 7.27 7.33
CA ILE A 246 -2.15 7.24 6.01
C ILE A 246 -1.92 5.91 5.28
N ALA A 247 -0.68 5.39 5.28
CA ALA A 247 -0.33 4.23 4.47
C ALA A 247 -0.96 2.92 4.98
N PHE A 248 -0.96 2.68 6.29
CA PHE A 248 -1.40 1.38 6.80
C PHE A 248 -2.89 1.10 6.63
N PRO A 249 -3.84 2.01 6.87
CA PRO A 249 -5.23 1.74 6.55
C PRO A 249 -5.46 1.42 5.07
N LEU A 250 -4.72 2.05 4.15
CA LEU A 250 -4.77 1.75 2.72
C LEU A 250 -4.28 0.33 2.43
N VAL A 251 -3.10 -0.03 2.94
CA VAL A 251 -2.51 -1.37 2.75
C VAL A 251 -3.36 -2.47 3.40
N TYR A 252 -3.87 -2.25 4.62
CA TYR A 252 -4.64 -3.27 5.33
C TYR A 252 -6.08 -3.38 4.84
N SER A 253 -6.61 -2.39 4.13
CA SER A 253 -7.85 -2.52 3.36
C SER A 253 -7.72 -3.52 2.21
N VAL A 254 -6.53 -3.69 1.63
CA VAL A 254 -6.25 -4.77 0.66
C VAL A 254 -6.45 -6.15 1.30
N TYR A 255 -5.84 -6.38 2.46
CA TYR A 255 -5.96 -7.66 3.14
C TYR A 255 -7.39 -7.95 3.63
N LEU A 256 -8.11 -6.92 4.03
CA LEU A 256 -9.54 -7.05 4.33
C LEU A 256 -10.33 -7.51 3.10
N GLY A 257 -10.09 -6.92 1.92
CA GLY A 257 -10.74 -7.33 0.67
C GLY A 257 -10.44 -8.79 0.28
N VAL A 258 -9.18 -9.23 0.47
CA VAL A 258 -8.79 -10.64 0.26
C VAL A 258 -9.55 -11.57 1.19
N ALA A 259 -9.67 -11.22 2.49
CA ALA A 259 -10.39 -12.04 3.47
C ALA A 259 -11.90 -12.10 3.17
N GLU A 260 -12.51 -11.01 2.73
CA GLU A 260 -13.91 -10.98 2.30
C GLU A 260 -14.16 -11.87 1.08
N SER A 261 -13.29 -11.83 0.10
CA SER A 261 -13.34 -12.73 -1.05
C SER A 261 -13.23 -14.21 -0.62
N ALA A 262 -12.32 -14.53 0.27
CA ALA A 262 -12.14 -15.88 0.79
C ALA A 262 -13.41 -16.37 1.50
N ARG A 263 -14.00 -15.54 2.36
CA ARG A 263 -15.26 -15.81 3.06
C ARG A 263 -16.37 -16.13 2.07
N ASP A 264 -16.58 -15.32 1.05
CA ASP A 264 -17.68 -15.50 0.10
C ASP A 264 -17.51 -16.76 -0.76
N ILE A 265 -16.27 -17.08 -1.16
CA ILE A 265 -15.96 -18.35 -1.83
C ILE A 265 -16.29 -19.54 -0.92
N ALA A 266 -15.85 -19.52 0.34
CA ALA A 266 -16.08 -20.59 1.30
C ALA A 266 -17.57 -20.83 1.56
N ILE A 267 -18.33 -19.77 1.79
CA ILE A 267 -19.78 -19.84 1.95
C ILE A 267 -20.47 -20.39 0.69
N GLY A 268 -20.03 -19.94 -0.49
CA GLY A 268 -20.55 -20.43 -1.76
C GLY A 268 -20.30 -21.94 -1.96
N LEU A 269 -19.14 -22.45 -1.55
CA LEU A 269 -18.81 -23.88 -1.59
C LEU A 269 -19.59 -24.69 -0.55
N ALA A 270 -19.72 -24.18 0.69
CA ALA A 270 -20.45 -24.84 1.76
C ALA A 270 -21.93 -24.98 1.43
N LYS A 271 -22.57 -23.96 0.89
CA LYS A 271 -24.00 -23.98 0.48
C LYS A 271 -24.34 -25.09 -0.54
N LYS A 272 -23.36 -25.54 -1.34
CA LYS A 272 -23.58 -26.65 -2.30
C LYS A 272 -23.69 -28.00 -1.64
N LYS A 273 -23.36 -28.16 -0.36
CA LYS A 273 -23.23 -29.44 0.35
C LYS A 273 -24.14 -29.60 1.57
N GLN A 274 -25.25 -28.93 1.69
CA GLN A 274 -26.06 -28.95 2.89
C GLN A 274 -25.21 -28.89 4.19
N PRO A 275 -24.92 -27.68 4.72
CA PRO A 275 -24.04 -27.49 5.87
C PRO A 275 -24.55 -28.24 7.10
N ASN A 276 -23.67 -29.01 7.75
CA ASN A 276 -23.96 -29.63 9.05
C ASN A 276 -23.69 -28.68 10.21
N GLN A 277 -23.97 -29.05 11.43
CA GLN A 277 -23.81 -28.24 12.62
C GLN A 277 -22.38 -27.75 12.82
N HIS A 278 -21.38 -28.57 12.49
CA HIS A 278 -19.95 -28.17 12.56
C HIS A 278 -19.63 -27.08 11.57
N THR A 279 -20.02 -27.20 10.28
CA THR A 279 -19.83 -26.19 9.25
C THR A 279 -20.53 -24.87 9.61
N ILE A 280 -21.70 -24.92 10.22
CA ILE A 280 -22.42 -23.74 10.71
C ILE A 280 -21.59 -23.02 11.79
N GLY A 281 -21.04 -23.77 12.75
CA GLY A 281 -20.21 -23.23 13.82
C GLY A 281 -18.93 -22.53 13.25
N LEU A 282 -18.23 -23.20 12.32
CA LEU A 282 -17.04 -22.64 11.65
C LEU A 282 -17.38 -21.37 10.86
N ALA A 283 -18.50 -21.34 10.14
CA ALA A 283 -18.94 -20.15 9.40
C ALA A 283 -19.22 -18.97 10.33
N GLY A 284 -19.79 -19.21 11.51
CA GLY A 284 -19.99 -18.19 12.54
C GLY A 284 -18.67 -17.64 13.09
N GLN A 285 -17.70 -18.52 13.38
CA GLN A 285 -16.36 -18.11 13.83
C GLN A 285 -15.62 -17.28 12.75
N MET A 286 -15.70 -17.72 11.49
CA MET A 286 -15.13 -16.99 10.36
C MET A 286 -15.70 -15.57 10.24
N ASP A 287 -17.02 -15.41 10.38
CA ASP A 287 -17.66 -14.09 10.31
C ASP A 287 -17.30 -13.20 11.52
N MET A 288 -17.08 -13.79 12.71
CA MET A 288 -16.57 -13.04 13.88
C MET A 288 -15.15 -12.54 13.65
N GLU A 289 -14.25 -13.38 13.14
CA GLU A 289 -12.88 -12.97 12.79
C GLU A 289 -12.89 -11.86 11.70
N LEU A 290 -13.70 -12.02 10.68
CA LEU A 290 -13.82 -11.00 9.63
C LEU A 290 -14.39 -9.68 10.17
N ALA A 291 -15.34 -9.72 11.11
CA ALA A 291 -15.83 -8.53 11.81
C ALA A 291 -14.71 -7.85 12.61
N GLY A 292 -13.85 -8.62 13.29
CA GLY A 292 -12.67 -8.11 13.99
C GLY A 292 -11.71 -7.38 13.03
N ALA A 293 -11.45 -7.95 11.84
CA ALA A 293 -10.62 -7.29 10.82
C ALA A 293 -11.24 -5.97 10.32
N ARG A 294 -12.55 -5.93 10.10
CA ARG A 294 -13.29 -4.71 9.70
C ARG A 294 -13.21 -3.61 10.75
N LEU A 295 -13.45 -3.94 12.01
CA LEU A 295 -13.37 -3.01 13.13
C LEU A 295 -11.94 -2.44 13.28
N ALA A 296 -10.92 -3.27 13.08
CA ALA A 296 -9.53 -2.85 13.15
C ALA A 296 -9.18 -1.87 12.01
N VAL A 297 -9.61 -2.13 10.77
CA VAL A 297 -9.42 -1.19 9.64
C VAL A 297 -10.18 0.11 9.89
N GLU A 298 -11.42 0.04 10.37
CA GLU A 298 -12.21 1.24 10.72
C GLU A 298 -11.53 2.07 11.82
N SER A 299 -10.96 1.45 12.84
CA SER A 299 -10.19 2.14 13.87
C SER A 299 -8.99 2.88 13.29
N MET A 300 -8.30 2.30 12.30
CA MET A 300 -7.20 2.98 11.61
C MET A 300 -7.70 4.18 10.78
N LEU A 301 -8.80 4.05 10.04
CA LEU A 301 -9.41 5.13 9.27
C LEU A 301 -9.92 6.26 10.20
N ALA A 302 -10.47 5.92 11.36
CA ALA A 302 -10.86 6.90 12.37
C ALA A 302 -9.66 7.77 12.83
N ALA A 303 -8.47 7.18 12.98
CA ALA A 303 -7.26 7.94 13.29
C ALA A 303 -6.85 8.90 12.15
N VAL A 304 -7.04 8.50 10.89
CA VAL A 304 -6.81 9.40 9.73
C VAL A 304 -7.73 10.61 9.77
N ARG A 305 -9.02 10.39 10.03
CA ARG A 305 -10.06 11.46 10.05
C ARG A 305 -9.80 12.54 11.10
N LEU A 306 -9.01 12.25 12.13
CA LEU A 306 -8.61 13.25 13.11
C LEU A 306 -7.71 14.34 12.51
N ASN A 307 -7.03 14.09 11.41
CA ASN A 307 -6.06 15.00 10.77
C ASN A 307 -5.01 15.55 11.75
N ALA A 308 -4.67 14.80 12.78
CA ALA A 308 -3.75 15.15 13.85
C ALA A 308 -2.68 14.05 14.06
N PRO A 309 -1.76 13.84 13.11
CA PRO A 309 -0.70 12.84 13.24
C PRO A 309 0.13 13.08 14.49
N SER A 310 0.24 12.06 15.34
CA SER A 310 0.88 12.13 16.65
C SER A 310 1.33 10.73 17.10
N PRO A 311 2.11 10.60 18.19
CA PRO A 311 2.40 9.29 18.78
C PRO A 311 1.14 8.50 19.14
N ALA A 312 0.06 9.14 19.57
CA ALA A 312 -1.19 8.48 19.92
C ALA A 312 -1.92 7.94 18.68
N THR A 313 -2.06 8.74 17.61
CA THR A 313 -2.72 8.31 16.38
C THR A 313 -1.95 7.19 15.67
N ILE A 314 -0.62 7.28 15.64
CA ILE A 314 0.18 6.19 15.06
C ILE A 314 0.08 4.92 15.90
N ASN A 315 0.07 4.99 17.23
CA ASN A 315 -0.12 3.83 18.09
C ASN A 315 -1.47 3.15 17.80
N GLN A 316 -2.54 3.94 17.67
CA GLN A 316 -3.85 3.42 17.28
C GLN A 316 -3.81 2.70 15.94
N VAL A 317 -3.16 3.30 14.93
CA VAL A 317 -3.03 2.70 13.59
C VAL A 317 -2.17 1.43 13.63
N MET A 318 -1.09 1.42 14.39
CA MET A 318 -0.19 0.26 14.51
C MET A 318 -0.85 -0.91 15.24
N ILE A 319 -1.63 -0.64 16.29
CA ILE A 319 -2.46 -1.66 16.95
C ILE A 319 -3.52 -2.18 15.96
N GLY A 320 -4.25 -1.27 15.29
CA GLY A 320 -5.25 -1.62 14.29
C GLY A 320 -4.68 -2.49 13.17
N ARG A 321 -3.49 -2.18 12.67
CA ARG A 321 -2.77 -2.96 11.67
C ARG A 321 -2.52 -4.40 12.14
N GLN A 322 -2.05 -4.62 13.37
CA GLN A 322 -1.83 -5.95 13.92
C GLN A 322 -3.12 -6.74 14.08
N LEU A 323 -4.15 -6.09 14.59
CA LEU A 323 -5.46 -6.72 14.72
C LEU A 323 -6.06 -7.08 13.35
N ALA A 324 -5.99 -6.17 12.38
CA ALA A 324 -6.47 -6.42 11.02
C ALA A 324 -5.74 -7.61 10.38
N ALA A 325 -4.40 -7.70 10.48
CA ALA A 325 -3.63 -8.83 9.99
C ALA A 325 -4.05 -10.14 10.66
N ARG A 326 -4.09 -10.16 12.00
CA ARG A 326 -4.41 -11.34 12.80
C ARG A 326 -5.79 -11.87 12.46
N HIS A 327 -6.80 -11.02 12.51
CA HIS A 327 -8.19 -11.39 12.26
C HIS A 327 -8.45 -11.77 10.80
N ALA A 328 -7.85 -11.04 9.82
CA ALA A 328 -8.00 -11.39 8.41
C ALA A 328 -7.36 -12.76 8.07
N ILE A 329 -6.20 -13.07 8.65
CA ILE A 329 -5.56 -14.38 8.48
C ILE A 329 -6.42 -15.47 9.10
N ALA A 330 -6.90 -15.31 10.35
CA ALA A 330 -7.76 -16.27 11.01
C ALA A 330 -9.09 -16.51 10.24
N ALA A 331 -9.69 -15.44 9.71
CA ALA A 331 -10.87 -15.55 8.87
C ALA A 331 -10.64 -16.41 7.62
N VAL A 332 -9.47 -16.26 6.97
CA VAL A 332 -9.14 -17.04 5.76
C VAL A 332 -8.77 -18.49 6.11
N GLU A 333 -8.12 -18.74 7.24
CA GLU A 333 -7.88 -20.08 7.75
C GLU A 333 -9.20 -20.82 8.00
N LEU A 334 -10.14 -20.18 8.69
CA LEU A 334 -11.49 -20.71 8.89
C LEU A 334 -12.26 -20.87 7.57
N ALA A 335 -12.07 -20.01 6.59
CA ALA A 335 -12.66 -20.16 5.26
C ALA A 335 -12.22 -21.46 4.57
N MET A 336 -10.95 -21.87 4.73
CA MET A 336 -10.46 -23.16 4.23
C MET A 336 -11.18 -24.33 4.90
N GLU A 337 -11.39 -24.26 6.21
CA GLU A 337 -12.12 -25.30 6.96
C GLU A 337 -13.60 -25.35 6.57
N VAL A 338 -14.28 -24.22 6.44
CA VAL A 338 -15.68 -24.11 5.98
C VAL A 338 -15.86 -24.73 4.59
N ALA A 339 -14.92 -24.45 3.67
CA ALA A 339 -14.95 -25.00 2.31
C ALA A 339 -14.63 -26.51 2.27
N GLY A 340 -13.85 -26.98 3.25
CA GLY A 340 -13.31 -28.35 3.28
C GLY A 340 -12.46 -28.65 2.05
N GLY A 341 -12.37 -29.92 1.65
CA GLY A 341 -11.54 -30.35 0.53
C GLY A 341 -11.77 -29.61 -0.80
N ALA A 342 -12.96 -29.04 -1.01
CA ALA A 342 -13.24 -28.25 -2.21
C ALA A 342 -12.41 -26.94 -2.27
N GLY A 343 -12.09 -26.35 -1.12
CA GLY A 343 -11.25 -25.14 -1.03
C GLY A 343 -9.78 -25.37 -1.38
N PHE A 344 -9.31 -26.63 -1.32
CA PHE A 344 -7.93 -27.00 -1.61
C PHE A 344 -7.61 -27.02 -3.11
N TYR A 345 -8.63 -27.15 -3.97
CA TYR A 345 -8.43 -27.10 -5.43
C TYR A 345 -8.23 -25.67 -5.93
N ARG A 346 -7.22 -25.47 -6.79
CA ARG A 346 -6.92 -24.15 -7.42
C ARG A 346 -8.13 -23.53 -8.13
N ALA A 347 -8.96 -24.38 -8.76
CA ALA A 347 -10.17 -23.95 -9.47
C ALA A 347 -11.16 -23.20 -8.57
N ALA A 348 -11.13 -23.42 -7.25
CA ALA A 348 -11.94 -22.67 -6.28
C ALA A 348 -11.41 -21.25 -6.04
N GLY A 349 -10.13 -21.01 -6.29
CA GLY A 349 -9.44 -19.75 -6.04
C GLY A 349 -9.24 -19.42 -4.55
N LEU A 350 -9.71 -20.25 -3.63
CA LEU A 350 -9.61 -20.02 -2.19
C LEU A 350 -8.16 -20.20 -1.70
N GLU A 351 -7.45 -21.22 -2.22
CA GLU A 351 -6.06 -21.49 -1.85
C GLU A 351 -5.13 -20.30 -2.18
N ARG A 352 -5.42 -19.56 -3.27
CA ARG A 352 -4.69 -18.33 -3.60
C ARG A 352 -4.91 -17.26 -2.53
N ARG A 353 -6.16 -17.03 -2.07
CA ARG A 353 -6.47 -16.10 -0.98
C ARG A 353 -5.77 -16.49 0.31
N PHE A 354 -5.68 -17.79 0.60
CA PHE A 354 -4.95 -18.32 1.75
C PHE A 354 -3.45 -18.00 1.68
N ARG A 355 -2.83 -18.13 0.51
CA ARG A 355 -1.43 -17.75 0.32
C ARG A 355 -1.23 -16.25 0.37
N ASP A 356 -2.09 -15.48 -0.29
CA ASP A 356 -1.99 -14.03 -0.40
C ASP A 356 -2.13 -13.32 0.95
N ILE A 357 -3.04 -13.79 1.81
CA ILE A 357 -3.29 -13.17 3.11
C ILE A 357 -2.07 -13.23 4.04
N GLN A 358 -1.17 -14.22 3.87
CA GLN A 358 0.00 -14.39 4.72
C GLN A 358 0.97 -13.20 4.61
N ALA A 359 0.95 -12.46 3.50
CA ALA A 359 1.77 -11.27 3.31
C ALA A 359 1.45 -10.14 4.30
N ALA A 360 0.27 -10.14 4.92
CA ALA A 360 -0.11 -9.18 5.96
C ALA A 360 0.85 -9.15 7.17
N ARG A 361 1.59 -10.22 7.40
CA ARG A 361 2.55 -10.35 8.52
C ARG A 361 3.81 -9.50 8.35
N TYR A 362 4.20 -9.15 7.11
CA TYR A 362 5.55 -8.70 6.75
C TYR A 362 5.70 -7.20 6.54
N HIS A 363 4.64 -6.42 6.60
CA HIS A 363 4.76 -4.97 6.54
C HIS A 363 5.38 -4.39 7.82
N PRO A 364 6.09 -3.26 7.75
CA PRO A 364 6.60 -2.56 8.94
C PRO A 364 5.44 -2.00 9.79
N LEU A 365 5.58 -1.84 11.09
CA LEU A 365 6.50 -2.55 11.93
C LEU A 365 6.06 -4.00 12.11
N GLN A 366 6.98 -4.91 12.22
CA GLN A 366 6.66 -6.29 12.57
C GLN A 366 6.15 -6.40 14.02
N SER A 367 5.54 -7.55 14.36
CA SER A 367 4.80 -7.71 15.63
C SER A 367 5.62 -7.47 16.89
N GLY A 368 6.91 -7.82 16.92
CA GLY A 368 7.80 -7.58 18.06
C GLY A 368 8.00 -6.08 18.32
N PRO A 369 8.67 -5.35 17.42
CA PRO A 369 8.86 -3.89 17.56
C PRO A 369 7.58 -3.11 17.77
N GLN A 370 6.46 -3.56 17.16
CA GLN A 370 5.19 -2.90 17.37
C GLN A 370 4.63 -3.11 18.78
N ALA A 371 4.77 -4.30 19.36
CA ALA A 371 4.37 -4.55 20.74
C ALA A 371 5.22 -3.72 21.72
N GLU A 372 6.51 -3.56 21.44
CA GLU A 372 7.40 -2.69 22.22
C GLU A 372 6.96 -1.24 22.15
N TYR A 373 6.61 -0.72 20.95
CA TYR A 373 6.09 0.64 20.80
C TYR A 373 4.80 0.85 21.62
N ALA A 374 3.83 -0.05 21.49
CA ALA A 374 2.56 0.05 22.22
C ALA A 374 2.77 -0.08 23.74
N GLY A 375 3.68 -0.96 24.18
CA GLY A 375 4.04 -1.14 25.57
C GLY A 375 4.70 0.10 26.17
N ALA A 376 5.65 0.72 25.44
CA ALA A 376 6.28 1.95 25.85
C ALA A 376 5.27 3.10 26.00
N MET A 377 4.35 3.25 25.03
CA MET A 377 3.26 4.23 25.13
C MET A 377 2.39 4.00 26.36
N ALA A 378 2.02 2.74 26.65
CA ALA A 378 1.20 2.39 27.81
C ALA A 378 1.91 2.68 29.17
N LEU A 379 3.24 2.54 29.19
CA LEU A 379 4.07 2.77 30.38
C LEU A 379 4.57 4.23 30.48
N GLY A 380 4.24 5.11 29.52
CA GLY A 380 4.72 6.48 29.49
C GLY A 380 6.23 6.62 29.23
N LEU A 381 6.83 5.63 28.57
CA LEU A 381 8.24 5.65 28.20
C LEU A 381 8.46 6.36 26.85
N PRO A 382 9.67 6.91 26.58
CA PRO A 382 10.01 7.47 25.28
C PRO A 382 9.87 6.44 24.15
N VAL A 383 9.36 6.86 22.98
CA VAL A 383 9.15 6.00 21.80
C VAL A 383 10.09 6.32 20.64
N ASP A 384 11.06 7.18 20.85
CA ASP A 384 12.02 7.68 19.84
C ASP A 384 13.17 6.71 19.52
N ARG A 385 13.33 5.62 20.30
CA ARG A 385 14.45 4.67 20.20
C ARG A 385 14.04 3.19 20.33
N ILE A 386 12.78 2.85 20.08
CA ILE A 386 12.22 1.51 20.35
C ILE A 386 12.24 0.61 19.10
N PHE A 387 13.28 0.61 18.31
CA PHE A 387 13.23 -0.19 17.05
C PHE A 387 14.60 -0.77 16.73
#